data_a3c8fca2d3b2e983c26ad2454610abf0
#
_entry.id   a3c8fca2d3b2e983c26ad2454610abf0
#
_cell.length_a   1.000
_cell.length_b   1.000
_cell.length_c   1.000
_cell.angle_alpha   90.00
_cell.angle_beta   90.00
_cell.angle_gamma   90.00
#
_symmetry.space_group_name_H-M   'P 1'
#
loop_
_entity.id
_entity.type
_entity.pdbx_description
1 polymer ?
#
loop_
_entity_poly.entity_id
_entity_poly.type
_entity_poly.pdbx_seq_one_letter_code
_entity_poly.pdbx_strand_id
1 'polypeptide(L)'
;MKKILIVEGNLREENQSFTDGGIKTHTESLKDSIAYFTDKIETDVVNPSSDKNISEKVVDLEKYDGLIWGGSSLNIYSDTIEIRRQIEFMRECQKKIKKILAICWGLQVAVTVAGGQVKRCTNGSHRGICLLYTSPSPRDQRGSRMPSSA
;
A
#
# COMPACT_ATOMS: atom_id res chain seq x y z
N MET A 1 8.39 11.93 18.56
CA MET A 1 7.32 11.99 17.57
C MET A 1 7.45 10.79 16.62
N LYS A 2 6.37 10.13 16.34
CA LYS A 2 6.39 9.00 15.41
C LYS A 2 6.41 9.49 13.98
N LYS A 3 7.14 8.77 13.13
CA LYS A 3 7.29 9.12 11.71
C LYS A 3 6.72 8.01 10.83
N ILE A 4 5.77 8.38 9.97
CA ILE A 4 5.07 7.44 9.07
C ILE A 4 5.38 7.81 7.63
N LEU A 5 5.76 6.82 6.85
CA LEU A 5 5.89 6.96 5.41
C LEU A 5 4.58 6.59 4.73
N ILE A 6 4.05 7.48 3.92
CA ILE A 6 2.88 7.21 3.07
C ILE A 6 3.37 6.96 1.65
N VAL A 7 3.01 5.83 1.09
CA VAL A 7 3.37 5.47 -0.27
C VAL A 7 2.18 5.69 -1.20
N GLU A 8 2.39 6.52 -2.22
CA GLU A 8 1.40 6.79 -3.26
C GLU A 8 1.46 5.68 -4.31
N GLY A 9 0.36 4.96 -4.47
CA GLY A 9 0.26 3.87 -5.44
C GLY A 9 -0.12 4.30 -6.85
N ASN A 10 -0.73 5.47 -7.01
CA ASN A 10 -1.15 5.97 -8.32
C ASN A 10 0.00 6.64 -9.07
N LEU A 11 -0.12 6.67 -10.39
CA LEU A 11 0.73 7.48 -11.24
C LEU A 11 0.42 8.97 -11.04
N ARG A 12 1.38 9.83 -11.37
CA ARG A 12 1.19 11.29 -11.26
C ARG A 12 0.05 11.80 -12.11
N GLU A 13 -0.07 11.28 -13.31
CA GLU A 13 -1.10 11.68 -14.26
C GLU A 13 -2.51 11.39 -13.71
N GLU A 14 -2.68 10.26 -13.04
CA GLU A 14 -3.95 9.92 -12.40
C GLU A 14 -4.27 10.84 -11.22
N ASN A 15 -3.28 11.12 -10.40
CA ASN A 15 -3.46 12.04 -9.28
C ASN A 15 -3.78 13.46 -9.76
N GLN A 16 -3.18 13.88 -10.88
CA GLN A 16 -3.50 15.16 -11.49
C GLN A 16 -4.97 15.20 -11.95
N SER A 17 -5.47 14.12 -12.51
CA SER A 17 -6.88 14.01 -12.90
C SER A 17 -7.82 14.17 -11.70
N PHE A 18 -7.50 13.56 -10.56
CA PHE A 18 -8.28 13.72 -9.34
C PHE A 18 -8.26 15.17 -8.85
N THR A 19 -7.09 15.79 -8.83
CA THR A 19 -6.93 17.18 -8.41
C THR A 19 -7.70 18.13 -9.33
N ASP A 20 -7.60 17.94 -10.64
CA ASP A 20 -8.32 18.73 -11.64
C ASP A 20 -9.86 18.59 -11.50
N GLY A 21 -10.31 17.40 -11.09
CA GLY A 21 -11.72 17.14 -10.80
C GLY A 21 -12.18 17.58 -9.40
N GLY A 22 -11.30 18.21 -8.62
CA GLY A 22 -11.61 18.64 -7.25
C GLY A 22 -11.72 17.49 -6.25
N ILE A 23 -11.12 16.35 -6.54
CA ILE A 23 -11.15 15.16 -5.69
C ILE A 23 -9.78 15.01 -5.02
N LYS A 24 -9.79 14.75 -3.72
CA LYS A 24 -8.55 14.47 -2.97
C LYS A 24 -7.94 13.15 -3.40
N THR A 25 -6.62 13.12 -3.50
CA THR A 25 -5.88 11.87 -3.72
C THR A 25 -5.96 10.97 -2.47
N HIS A 26 -5.65 9.70 -2.64
CA HIS A 26 -5.58 8.76 -1.52
C HIS A 26 -4.59 9.22 -0.45
N THR A 27 -3.46 9.74 -0.87
CA THR A 27 -2.43 10.27 0.03
C THR A 27 -2.93 11.45 0.84
N GLU A 28 -3.60 12.41 0.21
CA GLU A 28 -4.18 13.56 0.89
C GLU A 28 -5.22 13.13 1.92
N SER A 29 -6.08 12.20 1.55
CA SER A 29 -7.10 11.65 2.45
C SER A 29 -6.48 10.93 3.65
N LEU A 30 -5.40 10.18 3.44
CA LEU A 30 -4.67 9.50 4.51
C LEU A 30 -4.00 10.51 5.45
N LYS A 31 -3.38 11.54 4.91
CA LYS A 31 -2.76 12.61 5.71
C LYS A 31 -3.81 13.34 6.57
N ASP A 32 -4.93 13.68 5.97
CA ASP A 32 -6.03 14.35 6.69
C ASP A 32 -6.58 13.46 7.79
N SER A 33 -6.74 12.17 7.52
CA SER A 33 -7.21 11.21 8.52
C SER A 33 -6.24 11.10 9.70
N ILE A 34 -4.97 11.01 9.45
CA ILE A 34 -3.96 10.98 10.51
C ILE A 34 -3.99 12.26 11.34
N ALA A 35 -4.01 13.41 10.66
CA ALA A 35 -4.04 14.72 11.33
C ALA A 35 -5.30 14.92 12.16
N TYR A 36 -6.42 14.35 11.77
CA TYR A 36 -7.67 14.41 12.52
C TYR A 36 -7.55 13.70 13.87
N PHE A 37 -6.84 12.58 13.93
CA PHE A 37 -6.73 11.78 15.15
C PHE A 37 -5.56 12.18 16.04
N THR A 38 -4.50 12.76 15.49
CA THR A 38 -3.31 13.09 16.27
C THR A 38 -2.40 14.10 15.58
N ASP A 39 -1.81 14.96 16.38
CA ASP A 39 -0.75 15.89 15.98
C ASP A 39 0.67 15.36 16.26
N LYS A 40 0.77 14.14 16.80
CA LYS A 40 2.04 13.54 17.24
C LYS A 40 2.69 12.65 16.19
N ILE A 41 2.21 12.68 14.97
CA ILE A 41 2.74 11.90 13.87
C ILE A 41 3.21 12.84 12.76
N GLU A 42 4.46 12.66 12.37
CA GLU A 42 5.03 13.28 11.19
C GLU A 42 4.87 12.34 10.00
N THR A 43 4.47 12.87 8.85
CA THR A 43 4.27 12.06 7.64
C THR A 43 5.13 12.56 6.50
N ASP A 44 5.80 11.63 5.84
CA ASP A 44 6.44 11.86 4.54
C ASP A 44 5.69 11.09 3.46
N VAL A 45 5.78 11.56 2.22
CA VAL A 45 5.14 10.92 1.06
C VAL A 45 6.20 10.54 0.04
N VAL A 46 6.05 9.37 -0.55
CA VAL A 46 6.89 8.90 -1.65
C VAL A 46 6.03 8.29 -2.75
N ASN A 47 6.42 8.50 -4.00
CA ASN A 47 5.79 7.87 -5.16
C ASN A 47 6.84 7.03 -5.91
N PRO A 48 6.93 5.72 -5.63
CA PRO A 48 7.98 4.89 -6.22
C PRO A 48 7.87 4.73 -7.74
N SER A 49 6.68 4.94 -8.30
CA SER A 49 6.50 4.91 -9.76
C SER A 49 7.15 6.09 -10.47
N SER A 50 7.13 7.25 -9.84
CA SER A 50 7.46 8.53 -10.48
C SER A 50 8.71 9.21 -9.91
N ASP A 51 9.09 8.90 -8.68
CA ASP A 51 10.22 9.56 -8.02
C ASP A 51 11.55 9.05 -8.59
N LYS A 52 12.32 9.97 -9.16
CA LYS A 52 13.61 9.62 -9.75
C LYS A 52 14.65 9.20 -8.72
N ASN A 53 14.56 9.72 -7.51
CA ASN A 53 15.52 9.47 -6.43
C ASN A 53 15.01 8.45 -5.43
N ILE A 54 14.23 7.49 -5.88
CA ILE A 54 13.65 6.47 -4.99
C ILE A 54 14.73 5.65 -4.28
N SER A 55 15.84 5.38 -4.95
CA SER A 55 16.94 4.63 -4.39
C SER A 55 17.63 5.36 -3.22
N GLU A 56 17.70 6.69 -3.27
CA GLU A 56 18.23 7.49 -2.16
C GLU A 56 17.29 7.46 -0.96
N LYS A 57 15.98 7.49 -1.22
CA LYS A 57 14.96 7.38 -0.17
C LYS A 57 14.95 6.01 0.50
N VAL A 58 15.31 4.96 -0.23
CA VAL A 58 15.41 3.59 0.29
C VAL A 58 16.46 3.46 1.40
N VAL A 59 17.54 4.22 1.32
CA VAL A 59 18.63 4.16 2.32
C VAL A 59 18.11 4.58 3.72
N ASP A 60 17.18 5.51 3.77
CA ASP A 60 16.69 6.09 5.03
C ASP A 60 15.38 5.47 5.52
N LEU A 61 14.96 4.33 5.00
CA LEU A 61 13.68 3.73 5.38
C LEU A 61 13.61 3.35 6.87
N GLU A 62 14.74 3.06 7.48
CA GLU A 62 14.79 2.66 8.89
C GLU A 62 14.37 3.75 9.86
N LYS A 63 14.38 5.01 9.43
CA LYS A 63 13.92 6.13 10.27
C LYS A 63 12.41 6.15 10.50
N TYR A 64 11.64 5.42 9.70
CA TYR A 64 10.19 5.39 9.81
C TYR A 64 9.72 4.34 10.81
N ASP A 65 8.81 4.73 11.67
CA ASP A 65 8.15 3.85 12.63
C ASP A 65 7.12 2.94 11.97
N GLY A 66 6.59 3.36 10.84
CA GLY A 66 5.63 2.58 10.08
C GLY A 66 5.43 3.12 8.68
N LEU A 67 4.71 2.35 7.88
CA LEU A 67 4.41 2.67 6.49
C LEU A 67 2.94 2.40 6.21
N ILE A 68 2.32 3.30 5.45
CA ILE A 68 0.97 3.11 4.91
C ILE A 68 1.06 3.14 3.38
N TRP A 69 0.62 2.08 2.74
CA TRP A 69 0.55 1.98 1.29
C TRP A 69 -0.90 1.88 0.87
N GLY A 70 -1.40 2.88 0.19
CA GLY A 70 -2.80 3.01 -0.15
C GLY A 70 -3.19 2.34 -1.45
N GLY A 71 -4.38 2.68 -1.92
CA GLY A 71 -4.96 2.14 -3.13
C GLY A 71 -4.40 2.75 -4.41
N SER A 72 -4.68 2.09 -5.52
CA SER A 72 -4.36 2.53 -6.87
C SER A 72 -5.36 1.92 -7.85
N SER A 73 -5.52 2.54 -9.00
CA SER A 73 -6.28 1.99 -10.12
C SER A 73 -5.45 1.02 -10.99
N LEU A 74 -4.17 0.84 -10.69
CA LEU A 74 -3.30 -0.07 -11.42
C LEU A 74 -3.70 -1.53 -11.23
N ASN A 75 -3.32 -2.36 -12.17
CA ASN A 75 -3.49 -3.82 -12.11
C ASN A 75 -2.14 -4.49 -11.93
N ILE A 76 -1.98 -5.26 -10.85
CA ILE A 76 -0.69 -5.87 -10.50
C ILE A 76 -0.23 -6.91 -11.54
N TYR A 77 -1.15 -7.51 -12.27
CA TYR A 77 -0.84 -8.45 -13.35
C TYR A 77 -0.45 -7.76 -14.67
N SER A 78 -0.51 -6.43 -14.74
CA SER A 78 0.06 -5.65 -15.85
C SER A 78 1.54 -5.45 -15.58
N ASP A 79 2.39 -5.85 -16.53
CA ASP A 79 3.84 -5.82 -16.34
C ASP A 79 4.42 -4.51 -16.88
N THR A 80 4.20 -3.42 -16.15
CA THR A 80 4.75 -2.11 -16.49
C THR A 80 5.95 -1.76 -15.63
N ILE A 81 6.78 -0.83 -16.10
CA ILE A 81 7.97 -0.39 -15.35
C ILE A 81 7.57 0.28 -14.02
N GLU A 82 6.48 1.00 -14.01
CA GLU A 82 5.96 1.67 -12.81
C GLU A 82 5.56 0.67 -11.73
N ILE A 83 4.91 -0.42 -12.12
CA ILE A 83 4.53 -1.51 -11.21
C ILE A 83 5.77 -2.23 -10.69
N ARG A 84 6.74 -2.51 -11.54
CA ARG A 84 8.00 -3.13 -11.13
C ARG A 84 8.74 -2.28 -10.11
N ARG A 85 8.77 -0.96 -10.28
CA ARG A 85 9.36 -0.03 -9.32
C ARG A 85 8.66 -0.09 -7.96
N GLN A 86 7.35 -0.19 -7.96
CA GLN A 86 6.58 -0.33 -6.72
C GLN A 86 6.87 -1.67 -6.02
N ILE A 87 6.95 -2.75 -6.77
CA ILE A 87 7.28 -4.08 -6.23
C ILE A 87 8.68 -4.07 -5.59
N GLU A 88 9.68 -3.51 -6.28
CA GLU A 88 11.03 -3.40 -5.74
C GLU A 88 11.09 -2.51 -4.48
N PHE A 89 10.37 -1.41 -4.48
CA PHE A 89 10.29 -0.53 -3.31
C PHE A 89 9.62 -1.23 -2.12
N MET A 90 8.54 -1.98 -2.34
CA MET A 90 7.89 -2.76 -1.29
C MET A 90 8.84 -3.82 -0.72
N ARG A 91 9.63 -4.46 -1.58
CA ARG A 91 10.61 -5.45 -1.13
C ARG A 91 11.61 -4.85 -0.15
N GLU A 92 12.12 -3.67 -0.43
CA GLU A 92 13.00 -2.95 0.48
C GLU A 92 12.29 -2.50 1.76
N CYS A 93 11.04 -2.03 1.65
CA CYS A 93 10.24 -1.65 2.80
C CYS A 93 10.01 -2.81 3.77
N GLN A 94 9.72 -3.99 3.26
CA GLN A 94 9.50 -5.18 4.08
C GLN A 94 10.74 -5.60 4.85
N LYS A 95 11.93 -5.31 4.33
CA LYS A 95 13.19 -5.60 5.02
C LYS A 95 13.49 -4.61 6.14
N LYS A 96 13.08 -3.35 6.01
CA LYS A 96 13.54 -2.24 6.83
C LYS A 96 12.49 -1.68 7.77
N ILE A 97 11.21 -1.82 7.45
CA ILE A 97 10.09 -1.27 8.23
C ILE A 97 9.26 -2.42 8.80
N LYS A 98 9.13 -2.44 10.11
CA LYS A 98 8.44 -3.55 10.81
C LYS A 98 6.92 -3.46 10.76
N LYS A 99 6.39 -2.26 10.66
CA LYS A 99 4.94 -2.02 10.70
C LYS A 99 4.47 -1.47 9.36
N ILE A 100 3.81 -2.29 8.60
CA ILE A 100 3.29 -1.94 7.27
C ILE A 100 1.78 -2.14 7.25
N LEU A 101 1.04 -1.07 6.96
CA LEU A 101 -0.37 -1.13 6.64
C LEU A 101 -0.53 -1.04 5.13
N ALA A 102 -0.88 -2.16 4.52
CA ALA A 102 -1.08 -2.25 3.08
C ALA A 102 -2.58 -2.37 2.78
N ILE A 103 -3.11 -1.41 2.04
CA ILE A 103 -4.54 -1.28 1.76
C ILE A 103 -4.77 -1.48 0.27
N CYS A 104 -5.69 -2.37 -0.10
CA CYS A 104 -6.12 -2.60 -1.48
C CYS A 104 -4.93 -2.89 -2.42
N TRP A 105 -4.53 -1.92 -3.24
CA TRP A 105 -3.36 -2.02 -4.12
C TRP A 105 -2.08 -2.34 -3.34
N GLY A 106 -1.85 -1.66 -2.22
CA GLY A 106 -0.69 -1.92 -1.36
C GLY A 106 -0.63 -3.36 -0.88
N LEU A 107 -1.77 -3.96 -0.56
CA LEU A 107 -1.85 -5.36 -0.20
C LEU A 107 -1.47 -6.27 -1.37
N GLN A 108 -1.94 -5.97 -2.57
CA GLN A 108 -1.58 -6.72 -3.78
C GLN A 108 -0.08 -6.69 -4.04
N VAL A 109 0.54 -5.53 -3.90
CA VAL A 109 2.00 -5.38 -4.04
C VAL A 109 2.73 -6.17 -2.95
N ALA A 110 2.30 -6.10 -1.71
CA ALA A 110 2.91 -6.82 -0.59
C ALA A 110 2.83 -8.34 -0.76
N VAL A 111 1.68 -8.84 -1.19
CA VAL A 111 1.46 -10.28 -1.47
C VAL A 111 2.37 -10.75 -2.61
N THR A 112 2.50 -9.95 -3.65
CA THR A 112 3.37 -10.27 -4.80
C THR A 112 4.83 -10.38 -4.37
N VAL A 113 5.31 -9.47 -3.54
CA VAL A 113 6.68 -9.51 -3.00
C VAL A 113 6.90 -10.73 -2.12
N ALA A 114 5.89 -11.13 -1.35
CA ALA A 114 5.98 -12.30 -0.47
C ALA A 114 5.89 -13.65 -1.22
N GLY A 115 5.79 -13.64 -2.54
CA GLY A 115 5.68 -14.85 -3.35
C GLY A 115 4.25 -15.32 -3.59
N GLY A 116 3.27 -14.56 -3.14
CA GLY A 116 1.87 -14.84 -3.42
C GLY A 116 1.48 -14.46 -4.85
N GLN A 117 0.28 -14.80 -5.22
CA GLN A 117 -0.24 -14.54 -6.55
C GLN A 117 -1.54 -13.75 -6.50
N VAL A 118 -1.59 -12.67 -7.29
CA VAL A 118 -2.80 -11.88 -7.51
C VAL A 118 -3.25 -12.15 -8.94
N LYS A 119 -4.49 -12.62 -9.09
CA LYS A 119 -5.08 -12.97 -10.38
C LYS A 119 -6.36 -12.20 -10.61
N ARG A 120 -6.67 -12.01 -11.89
CA ARG A 120 -8.00 -11.56 -12.28
C ARG A 120 -9.02 -12.65 -11.95
N CYS A 121 -10.16 -12.27 -11.38
CA CYS A 121 -11.24 -13.20 -11.12
C CYS A 121 -11.82 -13.73 -12.43
N THR A 122 -12.01 -15.04 -12.51
CA THR A 122 -12.62 -15.69 -13.69
C THR A 122 -14.10 -15.35 -13.83
N ASN A 123 -14.78 -15.01 -12.73
CA ASN A 123 -16.20 -14.70 -12.67
C ASN A 123 -16.47 -13.18 -12.62
N GLY A 124 -15.52 -12.36 -13.08
CA GLY A 124 -15.66 -10.90 -13.06
C GLY A 124 -15.14 -10.28 -11.75
N SER A 125 -15.40 -8.99 -11.58
CA SER A 125 -14.93 -8.26 -10.41
C SER A 125 -15.77 -8.57 -9.18
N HIS A 126 -15.11 -8.90 -8.08
CA HIS A 126 -15.75 -8.96 -6.77
C HIS A 126 -15.70 -7.57 -6.15
N ARG A 127 -16.88 -7.05 -5.83
CA ARG A 127 -17.03 -5.77 -5.13
C ARG A 127 -17.77 -6.01 -3.82
N GLY A 128 -17.34 -5.34 -2.77
CA GLY A 128 -17.95 -5.43 -1.46
C GLY A 128 -16.93 -5.75 -0.39
N ILE A 129 -17.43 -6.11 0.77
CA ILE A 129 -16.59 -6.51 1.90
C ILE A 129 -16.11 -7.92 1.66
N CYS A 130 -14.81 -8.07 1.40
CA CYS A 130 -14.18 -9.37 1.30
C CYS A 130 -13.52 -9.74 2.62
N LEU A 131 -13.76 -10.95 3.08
CA LEU A 131 -12.94 -11.54 4.11
C LEU A 131 -11.63 -11.98 3.46
N LEU A 132 -10.57 -11.30 3.82
CA LEU A 132 -9.25 -11.65 3.34
C LEU A 132 -8.66 -12.74 4.25
N TYR A 133 -8.50 -13.91 3.67
CA TYR A 133 -7.71 -14.95 4.29
C TYR A 133 -6.26 -14.74 3.90
N THR A 134 -5.54 -14.08 4.77
CA THR A 134 -4.09 -13.97 4.62
C THR A 134 -3.41 -15.23 5.12
N SER A 135 -2.14 -15.42 4.75
CA SER A 135 -1.34 -16.52 5.28
C SER A 135 -1.43 -16.55 6.80
N PRO A 136 -1.82 -17.68 7.40
CA PRO A 136 -2.02 -17.73 8.83
C PRO A 136 -0.69 -17.57 9.56
N SER A 137 -0.56 -16.49 10.34
CA SER A 137 0.36 -16.46 11.46
C SER A 137 -0.28 -17.18 12.65
N PRO A 138 0.46 -17.57 13.67
CA PRO A 138 -0.15 -18.16 14.87
C PRO A 138 -1.20 -17.28 15.53
N ARG A 139 -1.10 -15.97 15.32
CA ARG A 139 -2.06 -14.99 15.80
C ARG A 139 -3.31 -14.96 14.93
N ASP A 140 -3.17 -15.09 13.62
CA ASP A 140 -4.27 -15.05 12.66
C ASP A 140 -5.06 -16.38 12.63
N GLN A 141 -4.45 -17.47 12.99
CA GLN A 141 -5.13 -18.77 13.10
C GLN A 141 -6.32 -18.73 14.05
N ARG A 142 -6.29 -17.89 15.07
CA ARG A 142 -7.45 -17.69 15.94
C ARG A 142 -8.56 -16.93 15.24
N GLY A 143 -8.20 -15.95 14.42
CA GLY A 143 -9.15 -15.22 13.60
C GLY A 143 -9.76 -16.07 12.50
N SER A 144 -9.00 -16.95 11.89
CA SER A 144 -9.47 -17.83 10.82
C SER A 144 -10.42 -18.91 11.31
N ARG A 145 -10.55 -19.12 12.59
CA ARG A 145 -11.62 -19.95 13.19
C ARG A 145 -12.95 -19.22 13.27
N MET A 146 -12.95 -17.94 13.06
CA MET A 146 -14.20 -17.26 12.80
C MET A 146 -14.78 -17.88 11.55
N PRO A 147 -16.04 -18.06 11.54
CA PRO A 147 -16.78 -19.04 10.77
C PRO A 147 -16.41 -19.08 9.33
N SER A 148 -15.30 -19.49 9.13
CA SER A 148 -14.83 -20.08 7.91
C SER A 148 -15.76 -21.14 7.42
N SER A 149 -16.50 -21.61 8.28
CA SER A 149 -17.72 -22.32 7.99
C SER A 149 -18.69 -21.50 7.19
N ALA A 150 -18.52 -20.24 7.16
CA ALA A 150 -19.33 -19.43 6.29
C ALA A 150 -18.87 -19.56 4.85
#